data_514724f882f9cfe8f96b2b2adf3017ce
#
_entry.id   514724f882f9cfe8f96b2b2adf3017ce
#
_cell.length_a   1.000
_cell.length_b   1.000
_cell.length_c   1.000
_cell.angle_alpha   90.00
_cell.angle_beta   90.00
_cell.angle_gamma   90.00
#
_symmetry.space_group_name_H-M   'P 1'
#
loop_
_entity.id
_entity.type
_entity.pdbx_description
1 polymer ?
#
loop_
_entity_poly.entity_id
_entity_poly.type
_entity_poly.pdbx_seq_one_letter_code
_entity_poly.pdbx_strand_id
1 'polypeptide(L)'
;MAVDFAMNGMMHRAFLRELDRVQGFVESGDTPAARRHYGFFSDLLHQHHEGEDTFLFALVRERSTDPDALATIDALEAEHEQLHAALDTCDDDFSGSGPLPADTVADLKALRMVLAAHCAHEEADGE
;
A
#
# COMPACT_ATOMS: atom_id res chain seq x y z
N MET A 1 9.41 22.11 -5.80
CA MET A 1 8.85 21.51 -4.59
C MET A 1 9.74 20.36 -4.17
N ALA A 2 10.20 20.39 -2.93
CA ALA A 2 10.99 19.30 -2.41
C ALA A 2 10.06 18.19 -1.89
N VAL A 3 10.19 17.01 -2.46
CA VAL A 3 9.50 15.82 -1.95
C VAL A 3 10.54 15.03 -1.15
N ASP A 4 10.19 14.69 0.09
CA ASP A 4 11.11 13.94 0.93
C ASP A 4 11.01 12.44 0.63
N PHE A 5 11.76 12.01 -0.36
CA PHE A 5 11.80 10.60 -0.78
C PHE A 5 12.41 9.69 0.29
N ALA A 6 13.27 10.23 1.16
CA ALA A 6 13.79 9.44 2.28
C ALA A 6 12.68 9.05 3.24
N MET A 7 11.79 9.99 3.57
CA MET A 7 10.63 9.71 4.41
C MET A 7 9.67 8.73 3.73
N ASN A 8 9.45 8.89 2.42
CA ASN A 8 8.61 7.99 1.65
C ASN A 8 9.15 6.55 1.71
N GLY A 9 10.46 6.38 1.53
CA GLY A 9 11.11 5.08 1.66
C GLY A 9 10.98 4.48 3.05
N MET A 10 11.08 5.30 4.09
CA MET A 10 10.87 4.87 5.48
C MET A 10 9.44 4.37 5.70
N MET A 11 8.45 5.11 5.19
CA MET A 11 7.03 4.71 5.29
C MET A 11 6.77 3.41 4.55
N HIS A 12 7.32 3.26 3.34
CA HIS A 12 7.18 2.04 2.55
C HIS A 12 7.73 0.82 3.30
N ARG A 13 8.93 0.95 3.87
CA ARG A 13 9.52 -0.14 4.66
C ARG A 13 8.69 -0.47 5.89
N ALA A 14 8.12 0.56 6.53
CA ALA A 14 7.25 0.36 7.68
C ALA A 14 5.98 -0.40 7.30
N PHE A 15 5.36 -0.07 6.16
CA PHE A 15 4.21 -0.80 5.65
C PHE A 15 4.53 -2.27 5.39
N LEU A 16 5.66 -2.56 4.75
CA LEU A 16 6.04 -3.94 4.46
C LEU A 16 6.33 -4.74 5.73
N ARG A 17 7.00 -4.12 6.71
CA ARG A 17 7.24 -4.76 8.01
C ARG A 17 5.95 -5.06 8.75
N GLU A 18 4.99 -4.13 8.69
CA GLU A 18 3.71 -4.32 9.36
C GLU A 18 2.91 -5.46 8.72
N LEU A 19 2.95 -5.57 7.38
CA LEU A 19 2.33 -6.72 6.70
C LEU A 19 2.97 -8.04 7.12
N ASP A 20 4.29 -8.09 7.24
CA ASP A 20 4.99 -9.29 7.71
C ASP A 20 4.57 -9.65 9.14
N ARG A 21 4.39 -8.63 9.98
CA ARG A 21 3.93 -8.83 11.36
C ARG A 21 2.50 -9.38 11.39
N VAL A 22 1.60 -8.81 10.58
CA VAL A 22 0.22 -9.29 10.49
C VAL A 22 0.20 -10.74 10.05
N GLN A 23 0.98 -11.09 9.03
CA GLN A 23 1.08 -12.48 8.57
C GLN A 23 1.53 -13.40 9.69
N GLY A 24 2.54 -13.00 10.46
CA GLY A 24 3.02 -13.76 11.61
C GLY A 24 1.93 -14.02 12.65
N PHE A 25 1.12 -13.00 12.95
CA PHE A 25 0.00 -13.17 13.87
C PHE A 25 -1.05 -14.15 13.32
N VAL A 26 -1.36 -14.08 12.03
CA VAL A 26 -2.31 -15.02 11.40
C VAL A 26 -1.76 -16.43 11.49
N GLU A 27 -0.50 -16.63 11.16
CA GLU A 27 0.13 -17.95 11.17
C GLU A 27 0.24 -18.55 12.58
N SER A 28 0.41 -17.70 13.59
CA SER A 28 0.46 -18.14 14.99
C SER A 28 -0.92 -18.31 15.64
N GLY A 29 -1.98 -17.96 14.93
CA GLY A 29 -3.34 -18.08 15.43
C GLY A 29 -3.80 -16.94 16.32
N ASP A 30 -3.05 -15.84 16.39
CA ASP A 30 -3.43 -14.65 17.17
C ASP A 30 -4.31 -13.73 16.33
N THR A 31 -5.55 -14.15 16.13
CA THR A 31 -6.53 -13.43 15.31
C THR A 31 -6.81 -12.01 15.81
N PRO A 32 -7.00 -11.78 17.13
CA PRO A 32 -7.23 -10.41 17.61
C PRO A 32 -6.06 -9.45 17.28
N ALA A 33 -4.82 -9.91 17.46
CA ALA A 33 -3.64 -9.11 17.13
C ALA A 33 -3.55 -8.87 15.62
N ALA A 34 -3.81 -9.90 14.81
CA ALA A 34 -3.81 -9.79 13.36
C ALA A 34 -4.81 -8.74 12.88
N ARG A 35 -6.04 -8.77 13.39
CA ARG A 35 -7.08 -7.80 13.04
C ARG A 35 -6.71 -6.38 13.43
N ARG A 36 -6.20 -6.20 14.63
CA ARG A 36 -5.83 -4.88 15.15
C ARG A 36 -4.72 -4.26 14.31
N HIS A 37 -3.65 -5.03 14.06
CA HIS A 37 -2.51 -4.55 13.29
C HIS A 37 -2.86 -4.33 11.82
N TYR A 38 -3.65 -5.22 11.23
CA TYR A 38 -4.08 -5.06 9.84
C TYR A 38 -4.94 -3.80 9.67
N GLY A 39 -5.89 -3.55 10.58
CA GLY A 39 -6.74 -2.37 10.52
C GLY A 39 -5.94 -1.08 10.53
N PHE A 40 -4.94 -1.01 11.40
CA PHE A 40 -4.05 0.14 11.49
C PHE A 40 -3.24 0.33 10.20
N PHE A 41 -2.68 -0.77 9.68
CA PHE A 41 -1.94 -0.77 8.42
C PHE A 41 -2.81 -0.29 7.26
N SER A 42 -4.02 -0.86 7.13
CA SER A 42 -4.94 -0.54 6.04
C SER A 42 -5.33 0.94 6.06
N ASP A 43 -5.68 1.46 7.23
CA ASP A 43 -6.06 2.88 7.36
C ASP A 43 -4.91 3.81 6.95
N LEU A 44 -3.70 3.51 7.40
CA LEU A 44 -2.53 4.33 7.05
C LEU A 44 -2.20 4.27 5.57
N LEU A 45 -2.29 3.09 4.97
CA LEU A 45 -2.00 2.93 3.55
C LEU A 45 -3.03 3.65 2.69
N HIS A 46 -4.32 3.53 3.03
CA HIS A 46 -5.38 4.26 2.33
C HIS A 46 -5.13 5.77 2.39
N GLN A 47 -4.81 6.31 3.56
CA GLN A 47 -4.51 7.74 3.73
C GLN A 47 -3.29 8.17 2.92
N HIS A 48 -2.25 7.34 2.90
CA HIS A 48 -1.02 7.63 2.14
C HIS A 48 -1.31 7.74 0.64
N HIS A 49 -2.04 6.76 0.07
CA HIS A 49 -2.36 6.76 -1.35
C HIS A 49 -3.34 7.86 -1.72
N GLU A 50 -4.32 8.14 -0.87
CA GLU A 50 -5.25 9.25 -1.10
C GLU A 50 -4.50 10.58 -1.14
N GLY A 51 -3.52 10.77 -0.25
CA GLY A 51 -2.68 11.95 -0.26
C GLY A 51 -1.88 12.09 -1.55
N GLU A 52 -1.29 10.98 -2.03
CA GLU A 52 -0.55 11.01 -3.29
C GLU A 52 -1.45 11.35 -4.47
N ASP A 53 -2.60 10.67 -4.58
CA ASP A 53 -3.52 10.88 -5.70
C ASP A 53 -4.14 12.28 -5.66
N THR A 54 -4.54 12.76 -4.49
CA THR A 54 -5.26 14.03 -4.34
C THR A 54 -4.33 15.23 -4.43
N PHE A 55 -3.14 15.14 -3.87
CA PHE A 55 -2.24 16.30 -3.76
C PHE A 55 -1.00 16.19 -4.63
N LEU A 56 -0.21 15.13 -4.48
CA LEU A 56 1.09 15.05 -5.15
C LEU A 56 0.95 14.85 -6.65
N PHE A 57 0.17 13.86 -7.06
CA PHE A 57 0.03 13.54 -8.49
C PHE A 57 -0.76 14.63 -9.21
N ALA A 58 -1.79 15.17 -8.59
CA ALA A 58 -2.56 16.30 -9.13
C ALA A 58 -1.67 17.52 -9.33
N LEU A 59 -0.78 17.80 -8.38
CA LEU A 59 0.15 18.93 -8.47
C LEU A 59 1.13 18.76 -9.63
N VAL A 60 1.66 17.54 -9.82
CA VAL A 60 2.57 17.26 -10.93
C VAL A 60 1.85 17.42 -12.26
N ARG A 61 0.63 16.91 -12.40
CA ARG A 61 -0.17 17.07 -13.62
C ARG A 61 -0.43 18.53 -13.96
N GLU A 62 -0.72 19.32 -12.94
CA GLU A 62 -1.02 20.75 -13.14
C GLU A 62 0.21 21.54 -13.56
N ARG A 63 1.39 21.21 -13.04
CA ARG A 63 2.60 22.01 -13.21
C ARG A 63 3.61 21.49 -14.21
N SER A 64 3.50 20.22 -14.61
CA SER A 64 4.46 19.62 -15.53
C SER A 64 3.90 19.57 -16.95
N THR A 65 4.75 19.90 -17.92
CA THR A 65 4.46 19.68 -19.34
C THR A 65 5.34 18.57 -19.92
N ASP A 66 6.16 17.93 -19.09
CA ASP A 66 7.05 16.85 -19.50
C ASP A 66 6.24 15.57 -19.72
N PRO A 67 6.18 15.04 -20.98
CA PRO A 67 5.42 13.82 -21.26
C PRO A 67 5.90 12.62 -20.45
N ASP A 68 7.20 12.52 -20.16
CA ASP A 68 7.74 11.39 -19.39
C ASP A 68 7.27 11.45 -17.93
N ALA A 69 7.25 12.64 -17.33
CA ALA A 69 6.73 12.81 -15.97
C ALA A 69 5.25 12.45 -15.88
N LEU A 70 4.46 12.90 -16.87
CA LEU A 70 3.02 12.61 -16.91
C LEU A 70 2.77 11.11 -17.12
N ALA A 71 3.57 10.45 -17.96
CA ALA A 71 3.46 9.00 -18.17
C ALA A 71 3.80 8.23 -16.88
N THR A 72 4.79 8.66 -16.12
CA THR A 72 5.14 8.06 -14.84
C THR A 72 3.98 8.17 -13.85
N ILE A 73 3.34 9.34 -13.76
CA ILE A 73 2.19 9.54 -12.89
C ILE A 73 1.02 8.63 -13.30
N ASP A 74 0.76 8.50 -14.60
CA ASP A 74 -0.30 7.59 -15.09
C ASP A 74 -0.02 6.15 -14.67
N ALA A 75 1.24 5.70 -14.79
CA ALA A 75 1.63 4.35 -14.40
C ALA A 75 1.47 4.12 -12.90
N LEU A 76 1.87 5.09 -12.08
CA LEU A 76 1.75 5.00 -10.62
C LEU A 76 0.28 4.96 -10.17
N GLU A 77 -0.58 5.76 -10.81
CA GLU A 77 -2.01 5.74 -10.51
C GLU A 77 -2.66 4.39 -10.89
N ALA A 78 -2.25 3.80 -12.02
CA ALA A 78 -2.72 2.48 -12.40
C ALA A 78 -2.29 1.41 -11.40
N GLU A 79 -1.08 1.52 -10.85
CA GLU A 79 -0.60 0.63 -9.80
C GLU A 79 -1.40 0.80 -8.50
N HIS A 80 -1.81 2.03 -8.18
CA HIS A 80 -2.69 2.28 -7.04
C HIS A 80 -4.02 1.54 -7.18
N GLU A 81 -4.58 1.47 -8.38
CA GLU A 81 -5.82 0.71 -8.62
C GLU A 81 -5.62 -0.79 -8.38
N GLN A 82 -4.50 -1.36 -8.85
CA GLN A 82 -4.17 -2.77 -8.60
C GLN A 82 -3.99 -3.03 -7.11
N LEU A 83 -3.30 -2.12 -6.43
CA LEU A 83 -3.06 -2.21 -5.01
C LEU A 83 -4.37 -2.12 -4.22
N HIS A 84 -5.28 -1.24 -4.62
CA HIS A 84 -6.60 -1.12 -4.02
C HIS A 84 -7.38 -2.43 -4.13
N ALA A 85 -7.33 -3.10 -5.27
CA ALA A 85 -8.02 -4.38 -5.45
C ALA A 85 -7.47 -5.45 -4.49
N ALA A 86 -6.14 -5.53 -4.35
CA ALA A 86 -5.52 -6.47 -3.43
C ALA A 86 -5.84 -6.11 -1.96
N LEU A 87 -5.85 -4.82 -1.65
CA LEU A 87 -6.16 -4.32 -0.32
C LEU A 87 -7.62 -4.58 0.05
N ASP A 88 -8.55 -4.39 -0.90
CA ASP A 88 -9.98 -4.68 -0.69
C ASP A 88 -10.20 -6.15 -0.37
N THR A 89 -9.50 -7.05 -1.04
CA THR A 89 -9.56 -8.48 -0.75
C THR A 89 -9.13 -8.77 0.69
N CYS A 90 -8.02 -8.19 1.14
CA CYS A 90 -7.56 -8.34 2.51
C CYS A 90 -8.50 -7.65 3.51
N ASP A 91 -9.03 -6.46 3.18
CA ASP A 91 -9.99 -5.78 4.04
C ASP A 91 -11.22 -6.66 4.29
N ASP A 92 -11.71 -7.36 3.26
CA ASP A 92 -12.81 -8.29 3.41
C ASP A 92 -12.43 -9.47 4.33
N ASP A 93 -11.23 -10.02 4.18
CA ASP A 93 -10.75 -11.13 5.02
C ASP A 93 -10.78 -10.76 6.51
N PHE A 94 -10.41 -9.52 6.83
CA PHE A 94 -10.30 -9.03 8.21
C PHE A 94 -11.57 -8.37 8.75
N SER A 95 -12.61 -8.20 7.93
CA SER A 95 -13.80 -7.42 8.29
C SER A 95 -14.72 -8.10 9.29
N GLY A 96 -14.65 -9.44 9.41
CA GLY A 96 -15.53 -10.19 10.31
C GLY A 96 -15.05 -10.22 11.75
N SER A 97 -15.81 -10.89 12.60
CA SER A 97 -15.46 -11.09 14.01
C SER A 97 -15.17 -12.55 14.34
N GLY A 98 -15.38 -13.45 13.40
CA GLY A 98 -15.11 -14.88 13.56
C GLY A 98 -13.71 -15.27 13.10
N PRO A 99 -13.48 -16.58 12.87
CA PRO A 99 -12.19 -17.03 12.32
C PRO A 99 -11.88 -16.37 10.99
N LEU A 100 -10.58 -16.15 10.72
CA LEU A 100 -10.15 -15.60 9.44
C LEU A 100 -10.35 -16.64 8.33
N PRO A 101 -10.66 -16.19 7.09
CA PRO A 101 -10.75 -17.09 5.94
C PRO A 101 -9.47 -17.88 5.71
N ALA A 102 -9.59 -19.07 5.12
CA ALA A 102 -8.44 -19.94 4.87
C ALA A 102 -7.42 -19.30 3.91
N ASP A 103 -7.88 -18.40 3.03
CA ASP A 103 -7.03 -17.75 2.02
C ASP A 103 -6.32 -16.49 2.53
N THR A 104 -6.50 -16.10 3.80
CA THR A 104 -5.99 -14.84 4.33
C THR A 104 -4.48 -14.71 4.17
N VAL A 105 -3.70 -15.75 4.45
CA VAL A 105 -2.24 -15.69 4.30
C VAL A 105 -1.86 -15.50 2.83
N ALA A 106 -2.51 -16.23 1.92
CA ALA A 106 -2.26 -16.09 0.48
C ALA A 106 -2.60 -14.68 0.00
N ASP A 107 -3.70 -14.11 0.48
CA ASP A 107 -4.12 -12.76 0.13
C ASP A 107 -3.15 -11.71 0.67
N LEU A 108 -2.62 -11.90 1.88
CA LEU A 108 -1.60 -11.01 2.44
C LEU A 108 -0.30 -11.07 1.63
N LYS A 109 0.11 -12.26 1.20
CA LYS A 109 1.30 -12.41 0.36
C LYS A 109 1.13 -11.73 -0.98
N ALA A 110 -0.06 -11.85 -1.58
CA ALA A 110 -0.37 -11.18 -2.85
C ALA A 110 -0.33 -9.66 -2.69
N LEU A 111 -0.93 -9.13 -1.62
CA LEU A 111 -0.90 -7.70 -1.30
C LEU A 111 0.53 -7.23 -1.11
N ARG A 112 1.34 -7.98 -0.37
CA ARG A 112 2.74 -7.61 -0.13
C ARG A 112 3.54 -7.54 -1.42
N MET A 113 3.33 -8.48 -2.33
CA MET A 113 4.02 -8.51 -3.62
C MET A 113 3.70 -7.26 -4.45
N VAL A 114 2.41 -6.93 -4.56
CA VAL A 114 1.96 -5.75 -5.31
C VAL A 114 2.48 -4.47 -4.66
N LEU A 115 2.40 -4.38 -3.34
CA LEU A 115 2.86 -3.21 -2.59
C LEU A 115 4.37 -3.02 -2.72
N ALA A 116 5.16 -4.09 -2.58
CA ALA A 116 6.60 -4.01 -2.70
C ALA A 116 7.04 -3.55 -4.10
N ALA A 117 6.40 -4.07 -5.14
CA ALA A 117 6.70 -3.68 -6.51
C ALA A 117 6.35 -2.21 -6.76
N HIS A 118 5.19 -1.76 -6.26
CA HIS A 118 4.77 -0.37 -6.38
C HIS A 118 5.72 0.58 -5.63
N CYS A 119 6.10 0.23 -4.40
CA CYS A 119 7.03 1.04 -3.62
C CYS A 119 8.40 1.15 -4.31
N ALA A 120 8.91 0.05 -4.86
CA ALA A 120 10.17 0.06 -5.59
C ALA A 120 10.11 0.95 -6.83
N HIS A 121 9.00 0.88 -7.58
CA HIS A 121 8.79 1.73 -8.76
C HIS A 121 8.73 3.21 -8.36
N GLU A 122 7.96 3.54 -7.33
CA GLU A 122 7.82 4.91 -6.85
C GLU A 122 9.15 5.48 -6.37
N GLU A 123 9.94 4.70 -5.62
CA GLU A 123 11.25 5.12 -5.13
C GLU A 123 12.25 5.33 -6.27
N ALA A 124 12.22 4.49 -7.31
CA ALA A 124 13.14 4.59 -8.44
C ALA A 124 12.80 5.77 -9.35
N ASP A 125 11.52 5.95 -9.68
CA ASP A 125 11.08 6.94 -10.66
C ASP A 125 10.72 8.29 -10.02
N GLY A 126 10.43 8.30 -8.74
CA GLY A 126 10.09 9.51 -8.00
C GLY A 126 11.29 10.32 -7.56
N GLU A 127 12.50 9.74 -7.62
CA GLU A 127 13.74 10.43 -7.29
C GLU A 127 14.22 11.26 -8.48
#